data_80a8d7ac26745a897c28bfb42e0e34f3
#
_entry.id   80a8d7ac26745a897c28bfb42e0e34f3
#
_cell.length_a   1.000
_cell.length_b   1.000
_cell.length_c   1.000
_cell.angle_alpha   90.00
_cell.angle_beta   90.00
_cell.angle_gamma   90.00
#
_symmetry.space_group_name_H-M   'P 1'
#
loop_
_entity.id
_entity.type
_entity.pdbx_description
1 polymer ?
#
loop_
_entity_poly.entity_id
_entity_poly.type
_entity_poly.pdbx_seq_one_letter_code
_entity_poly.pdbx_strand_id
1 'polypeptide(L)'
;LLIPFLIGSVPFAFFGGALKIDKEIFEIILFFVLSIAGVLLLINNKSYQNNNLIIKKTNSLINLMIGAVLGLVSGIVGIGGGIFLSPILFLIKAEKPKVIATTASLFILINSISGILGQLTKENILIVLPEYLPLFICVLLGGLIGNYLNLKIFTGRVLAILTSVLVIFVSIRMGYRILF
;
A
#
# COMPACT_ATOMS: atom_id res chain seq x y z
N LEU A 1 -0.82 -14.41 11.34
CA LEU A 1 -1.58 -13.24 10.92
C LEU A 1 -1.51 -13.02 9.40
N LEU A 2 -0.32 -13.01 8.80
CA LEU A 2 -0.06 -12.66 7.40
C LEU A 2 -0.65 -13.66 6.38
N ILE A 3 -0.59 -14.96 6.66
CA ILE A 3 -0.94 -16.03 5.70
C ILE A 3 -2.35 -15.89 5.09
N PRO A 4 -3.43 -15.70 5.87
CA PRO A 4 -4.77 -15.56 5.29
C PRO A 4 -4.90 -14.36 4.36
N PHE A 5 -4.23 -13.24 4.69
CA PHE A 5 -4.21 -12.06 3.84
C PHE A 5 -3.48 -12.32 2.52
N LEU A 6 -2.35 -13.03 2.55
CA LEU A 6 -1.59 -13.35 1.34
C LEU A 6 -2.33 -14.33 0.43
N ILE A 7 -2.95 -15.37 0.99
CA ILE A 7 -3.74 -16.31 0.19
C ILE A 7 -4.85 -15.59 -0.57
N GLY A 8 -5.50 -14.61 0.08
CA GLY A 8 -6.50 -13.78 -0.59
C GLY A 8 -5.89 -12.79 -1.57
N SER A 9 -4.80 -12.12 -1.21
CA SER A 9 -4.31 -10.97 -1.98
C SER A 9 -3.46 -11.33 -3.20
N VAL A 10 -2.63 -12.37 -3.13
CA VAL A 10 -1.67 -12.70 -4.21
C VAL A 10 -2.34 -12.97 -5.54
N PRO A 11 -3.37 -13.86 -5.63
CA PRO A 11 -4.07 -14.07 -6.89
C PRO A 11 -4.73 -12.81 -7.42
N PHE A 12 -5.39 -12.06 -6.52
CA PHE A 12 -6.09 -10.84 -6.92
C PHE A 12 -5.15 -9.68 -7.28
N ALA A 13 -3.96 -9.60 -6.70
CA ALA A 13 -2.93 -8.66 -7.12
C ALA A 13 -2.40 -8.97 -8.52
N PHE A 14 -2.24 -10.25 -8.85
CA PHE A 14 -1.89 -10.69 -10.20
C PHE A 14 -2.98 -10.28 -11.20
N PHE A 15 -4.24 -10.63 -10.94
CA PHE A 15 -5.36 -10.26 -11.81
C PHE A 15 -5.50 -8.74 -11.94
N GLY A 16 -5.41 -7.99 -10.83
CA GLY A 16 -5.44 -6.53 -10.85
C GLY A 16 -4.33 -5.93 -11.71
N GLY A 17 -3.11 -6.48 -11.62
CA GLY A 17 -1.98 -6.10 -12.47
C GLY A 17 -2.19 -6.42 -13.94
N ALA A 18 -2.83 -7.56 -14.25
CA ALA A 18 -3.11 -7.99 -15.63
C ALA A 18 -4.26 -7.21 -16.30
N LEU A 19 -5.16 -6.58 -15.53
CA LEU A 19 -6.28 -5.83 -16.09
C LEU A 19 -5.79 -4.64 -16.93
N LYS A 20 -6.28 -4.54 -18.16
CA LYS A 20 -6.12 -3.33 -19.00
C LYS A 20 -7.21 -2.36 -18.60
N ILE A 21 -6.85 -1.30 -17.87
CA ILE A 21 -7.78 -0.28 -17.41
C ILE A 21 -7.45 1.02 -18.13
N ASP A 22 -8.48 1.73 -18.58
CA ASP A 22 -8.34 3.04 -19.19
C ASP A 22 -7.75 4.05 -18.21
N LYS A 23 -6.98 4.99 -18.73
CA LYS A 23 -6.27 5.98 -17.92
C LYS A 23 -7.21 6.77 -17.01
N GLU A 24 -8.37 7.17 -17.52
CA GLU A 24 -9.36 7.94 -16.75
C GLU A 24 -9.88 7.13 -15.54
N ILE A 25 -10.28 5.87 -15.77
CA ILE A 25 -10.74 4.98 -14.71
C ILE A 25 -9.63 4.73 -13.69
N PHE A 26 -8.40 4.54 -14.16
CA PHE A 26 -7.24 4.38 -13.28
C PHE A 26 -7.01 5.61 -12.40
N GLU A 27 -7.07 6.82 -12.95
CA GLU A 27 -6.88 8.07 -12.21
C GLU A 27 -7.99 8.26 -11.15
N ILE A 28 -9.24 7.92 -11.46
CA ILE A 28 -10.36 7.96 -10.51
C ILE A 28 -10.13 6.96 -9.36
N ILE A 29 -9.79 5.71 -9.67
CA ILE A 29 -9.50 4.69 -8.65
C ILE A 29 -8.35 5.16 -7.76
N LEU A 30 -7.27 5.66 -8.36
CA LEU A 30 -6.10 6.16 -7.64
C LEU A 30 -6.45 7.32 -6.71
N PHE A 31 -7.27 8.26 -7.15
CA PHE A 31 -7.76 9.38 -6.34
C PHE A 31 -8.50 8.88 -5.09
N PHE A 32 -9.50 8.02 -5.24
CA PHE A 32 -10.27 7.50 -4.11
C PHE A 32 -9.41 6.69 -3.15
N VAL A 33 -8.56 5.81 -3.70
CA VAL A 33 -7.67 4.94 -2.94
C VAL A 33 -6.69 5.77 -2.10
N LEU A 34 -6.04 6.78 -2.69
CA LEU A 34 -5.11 7.66 -1.96
C LEU A 34 -5.83 8.56 -0.96
N SER A 35 -7.03 9.06 -1.27
CA SER A 35 -7.85 9.85 -0.34
C SER A 35 -8.16 9.04 0.93
N ILE A 36 -8.68 7.83 0.76
CA ILE A 36 -9.00 6.93 1.88
C ILE A 36 -7.74 6.58 2.67
N ALA A 37 -6.63 6.26 2.00
CA ALA A 37 -5.37 5.94 2.68
C ALA A 37 -4.84 7.11 3.49
N GLY A 38 -4.83 8.31 2.92
CA GLY A 38 -4.37 9.52 3.60
C GLY A 38 -5.18 9.83 4.86
N VAL A 39 -6.51 9.75 4.76
CA VAL A 39 -7.43 9.95 5.90
C VAL A 39 -7.22 8.88 6.97
N LEU A 40 -7.14 7.61 6.59
CA LEU A 40 -6.90 6.50 7.53
C LEU A 40 -5.57 6.66 8.28
N LEU A 41 -4.51 7.08 7.60
CA LEU A 41 -3.21 7.34 8.22
C LEU A 41 -3.27 8.50 9.21
N LEU A 42 -4.00 9.58 8.91
CA LEU A 42 -4.19 10.71 9.83
C LEU A 42 -4.96 10.31 11.09
N ILE A 43 -6.07 9.61 10.94
CA ILE A 43 -6.92 9.20 12.07
C ILE A 43 -6.17 8.23 12.98
N ASN A 44 -5.39 7.32 12.41
CA ASN A 44 -4.75 6.23 13.13
C ASN A 44 -3.41 6.61 13.81
N ASN A 45 -3.00 7.86 13.66
CA ASN A 45 -1.73 8.38 14.18
C ASN A 45 -1.54 8.14 15.69
N LYS A 46 -2.62 8.16 16.48
CA LYS A 46 -2.57 7.92 17.94
C LYS A 46 -2.36 6.44 18.31
N SER A 47 -2.76 5.51 17.46
CA SER A 47 -2.65 4.06 17.72
C SER A 47 -1.23 3.52 17.60
N TYR A 48 -0.33 4.22 16.91
CA TYR A 48 1.07 3.80 16.76
C TYR A 48 1.88 3.82 18.07
N GLN A 49 1.38 4.47 19.13
CA GLN A 49 2.09 4.62 20.41
C GLN A 49 1.60 3.70 21.53
N ASN A 50 0.50 2.98 21.36
CA ASN A 50 -0.10 2.24 22.47
C ASN A 50 0.36 0.78 22.48
N ASN A 51 1.35 0.46 23.32
CA ASN A 51 1.89 -0.90 23.49
C ASN A 51 0.94 -1.86 24.27
N ASN A 52 -0.14 -1.36 24.88
CA ASN A 52 -1.06 -2.14 25.71
C ASN A 52 -2.36 -2.48 24.95
N LEU A 53 -2.25 -2.93 23.71
CA LEU A 53 -3.42 -3.32 22.93
C LEU A 53 -3.89 -4.72 23.36
N ILE A 54 -5.18 -4.84 23.67
CA ILE A 54 -5.86 -6.14 23.78
C ILE A 54 -5.98 -6.68 22.35
N ILE A 55 -5.21 -7.72 22.05
CA ILE A 55 -5.18 -8.36 20.73
C ILE A 55 -6.51 -9.08 20.51
N LYS A 56 -7.23 -8.72 19.46
CA LYS A 56 -8.50 -9.37 19.08
C LYS A 56 -8.23 -10.36 17.94
N LYS A 57 -8.48 -11.64 18.23
CA LYS A 57 -8.35 -12.69 17.20
C LYS A 57 -9.40 -12.48 16.11
N THR A 58 -8.95 -12.17 14.90
CA THR A 58 -9.83 -11.93 13.74
C THR A 58 -10.10 -13.26 13.02
N ASN A 59 -11.30 -13.40 12.45
CA ASN A 59 -11.67 -14.59 11.68
C ASN A 59 -10.80 -14.68 10.41
N SER A 60 -10.27 -15.87 10.15
CA SER A 60 -9.41 -16.14 8.99
C SER A 60 -10.11 -15.85 7.65
N LEU A 61 -11.42 -16.10 7.56
CA LEU A 61 -12.21 -15.82 6.36
C LEU A 61 -12.30 -14.31 6.08
N ILE A 62 -12.51 -13.50 7.11
CA ILE A 62 -12.55 -12.03 6.99
C ILE A 62 -11.18 -11.51 6.51
N ASN A 63 -10.10 -12.05 7.08
CA ASN A 63 -8.74 -11.66 6.68
C ASN A 63 -8.44 -12.02 5.22
N LEU A 64 -8.94 -13.16 4.75
CA LEU A 64 -8.83 -13.57 3.36
C LEU A 64 -9.59 -12.62 2.42
N MET A 65 -10.83 -12.26 2.77
CA MET A 65 -11.65 -11.33 1.98
C MET A 65 -11.01 -9.93 1.92
N ILE A 66 -10.55 -9.41 3.07
CA ILE A 66 -9.82 -8.14 3.10
C ILE A 66 -8.55 -8.23 2.23
N GLY A 67 -7.80 -9.33 2.34
CA GLY A 67 -6.63 -9.59 1.51
C GLY A 67 -6.97 -9.55 0.02
N ALA A 68 -8.04 -10.21 -0.41
CA ALA A 68 -8.49 -10.25 -1.80
C ALA A 68 -8.80 -8.83 -2.36
N VAL A 69 -9.57 -8.04 -1.62
CA VAL A 69 -9.90 -6.66 -2.00
C VAL A 69 -8.65 -5.80 -2.08
N LEU A 70 -7.79 -5.86 -1.04
CA LEU A 70 -6.55 -5.10 -0.99
C LEU A 70 -5.57 -5.55 -2.09
N GLY A 71 -5.52 -6.85 -2.38
CA GLY A 71 -4.70 -7.39 -3.47
C GLY A 71 -5.13 -6.86 -4.82
N LEU A 72 -6.44 -6.90 -5.12
CA LEU A 72 -6.98 -6.41 -6.38
C LEU A 72 -6.69 -4.91 -6.57
N VAL A 73 -7.01 -4.09 -5.58
CA VAL A 73 -6.72 -2.65 -5.60
C VAL A 73 -5.22 -2.38 -5.75
N SER A 74 -4.41 -3.14 -5.00
CA SER A 74 -2.95 -3.07 -5.06
C SER A 74 -2.40 -3.39 -6.45
N GLY A 75 -2.92 -4.44 -7.09
CA GLY A 75 -2.51 -4.85 -8.43
C GLY A 75 -2.87 -3.80 -9.48
N ILE A 76 -4.08 -3.23 -9.39
CA ILE A 76 -4.55 -2.16 -10.29
C ILE A 76 -3.68 -0.91 -10.15
N VAL A 77 -3.49 -0.47 -8.92
CA VAL A 77 -2.82 0.81 -8.60
C VAL A 77 -1.30 0.69 -8.57
N GLY A 78 -0.75 -0.52 -8.36
CA GLY A 78 0.69 -0.76 -8.30
C GLY A 78 1.36 -0.32 -6.99
N ILE A 79 0.60 -0.07 -5.90
CA ILE A 79 1.14 0.46 -4.62
C ILE A 79 1.52 -0.65 -3.62
N GLY A 80 1.27 -1.93 -3.93
CA GLY A 80 1.58 -3.06 -3.04
C GLY A 80 0.62 -3.25 -1.86
N GLY A 81 -0.42 -2.42 -1.71
CA GLY A 81 -1.55 -2.58 -0.77
C GLY A 81 -1.25 -2.39 0.72
N GLY A 82 0.01 -2.31 1.13
CA GLY A 82 0.38 -2.22 2.55
C GLY A 82 0.03 -0.89 3.21
N ILE A 83 -0.12 0.18 2.42
CA ILE A 83 -0.61 1.48 2.91
C ILE A 83 -2.00 1.33 3.54
N PHE A 84 -2.83 0.42 3.02
CA PHE A 84 -4.17 0.15 3.54
C PHE A 84 -4.17 -0.92 4.62
N LEU A 85 -3.32 -1.95 4.48
CA LEU A 85 -3.28 -3.06 5.43
C LEU A 85 -2.88 -2.58 6.83
N SER A 86 -1.86 -1.72 6.95
CA SER A 86 -1.42 -1.20 8.25
C SER A 86 -2.54 -0.52 9.03
N PRO A 87 -3.24 0.52 8.51
CA PRO A 87 -4.34 1.15 9.21
C PRO A 87 -5.47 0.17 9.58
N ILE A 88 -5.80 -0.76 8.69
CA ILE A 88 -6.84 -1.77 8.95
C ILE A 88 -6.44 -2.66 10.13
N LEU A 89 -5.21 -3.19 10.13
CA LEU A 89 -4.70 -4.02 11.23
C LEU A 89 -4.66 -3.27 12.56
N PHE A 90 -4.36 -1.98 12.54
CA PHE A 90 -4.44 -1.12 13.74
C PHE A 90 -5.87 -0.93 14.21
N LEU A 91 -6.83 -0.67 13.31
CA LEU A 91 -8.24 -0.48 13.65
C LEU A 91 -8.85 -1.74 14.30
N ILE A 92 -8.56 -2.92 13.74
CA ILE A 92 -9.05 -4.19 14.28
C ILE A 92 -8.21 -4.69 15.48
N LYS A 93 -7.18 -3.94 15.88
CA LYS A 93 -6.25 -4.31 16.98
C LYS A 93 -5.70 -5.73 16.82
N ALA A 94 -5.29 -6.06 15.61
CA ALA A 94 -4.90 -7.42 15.23
C ALA A 94 -3.63 -7.89 15.93
N GLU A 95 -2.67 -6.99 16.16
CA GLU A 95 -1.37 -7.29 16.75
C GLU A 95 -0.65 -6.02 17.27
N LYS A 96 0.53 -6.23 17.85
CA LYS A 96 1.40 -5.14 18.30
C LYS A 96 1.91 -4.31 17.11
N PRO A 97 2.16 -2.99 17.29
CA PRO A 97 2.58 -2.09 16.22
C PRO A 97 3.76 -2.60 15.38
N LYS A 98 4.77 -3.18 16.03
CA LYS A 98 5.95 -3.71 15.35
C LYS A 98 5.61 -4.91 14.45
N VAL A 99 4.72 -5.79 14.89
CA VAL A 99 4.25 -6.96 14.11
C VAL A 99 3.41 -6.49 12.94
N ILE A 100 2.54 -5.49 13.13
CA ILE A 100 1.73 -4.89 12.05
C ILE A 100 2.65 -4.29 10.97
N ALA A 101 3.67 -3.53 11.36
CA ALA A 101 4.61 -2.93 10.41
C ALA A 101 5.35 -3.99 9.59
N THR A 102 5.86 -5.04 10.25
CA THR A 102 6.54 -6.16 9.55
C THR A 102 5.57 -6.91 8.63
N THR A 103 4.34 -7.18 9.08
CA THR A 103 3.30 -7.82 8.28
C THR A 103 2.97 -7.01 7.04
N ALA A 104 2.80 -5.68 7.18
CA ALA A 104 2.54 -4.79 6.06
C ALA A 104 3.71 -4.73 5.07
N SER A 105 4.96 -4.71 5.54
CA SER A 105 6.14 -4.70 4.67
C SER A 105 6.24 -5.97 3.84
N LEU A 106 6.03 -7.14 4.44
CA LEU A 106 6.01 -8.42 3.72
C LEU A 106 4.82 -8.50 2.75
N PHE A 107 3.66 -7.99 3.15
CA PHE A 107 2.49 -7.91 2.30
C PHE A 107 2.74 -7.06 1.05
N ILE A 108 3.37 -5.86 1.22
CA ILE A 108 3.78 -5.01 0.11
C ILE A 108 4.70 -5.76 -0.84
N LEU A 109 5.76 -6.38 -0.30
CA LEU A 109 6.75 -7.07 -1.11
C LEU A 109 6.12 -8.17 -1.99
N ILE A 110 5.34 -9.05 -1.37
CA ILE A 110 4.74 -10.20 -2.07
C ILE A 110 3.70 -9.74 -3.10
N ASN A 111 2.83 -8.79 -2.72
CA ASN A 111 1.83 -8.29 -3.66
C ASN A 111 2.43 -7.43 -4.78
N SER A 112 3.51 -6.70 -4.54
CA SER A 112 4.23 -5.98 -5.59
C SER A 112 4.82 -6.94 -6.62
N ILE A 113 5.44 -8.04 -6.18
CA ILE A 113 5.94 -9.08 -7.09
C ILE A 113 4.78 -9.68 -7.89
N SER A 114 3.69 -10.05 -7.22
CA SER A 114 2.52 -10.61 -7.89
C SER A 114 1.88 -9.63 -8.90
N GLY A 115 1.74 -8.36 -8.52
CA GLY A 115 1.21 -7.30 -9.40
C GLY A 115 2.10 -7.04 -10.61
N ILE A 116 3.43 -7.02 -10.43
CA ILE A 116 4.39 -6.89 -11.53
C ILE A 116 4.28 -8.09 -12.48
N LEU A 117 4.20 -9.31 -11.96
CA LEU A 117 3.99 -10.50 -12.79
C LEU A 117 2.69 -10.40 -13.59
N GLY A 118 1.62 -9.89 -12.99
CA GLY A 118 0.37 -9.60 -13.70
C GLY A 118 0.54 -8.54 -14.79
N GLN A 119 1.28 -7.47 -14.52
CA GLN A 119 1.55 -6.42 -15.51
C GLN A 119 2.41 -6.92 -16.68
N LEU A 120 3.38 -7.81 -16.42
CA LEU A 120 4.23 -8.39 -17.46
C LEU A 120 3.44 -9.21 -18.50
N THR A 121 2.20 -9.59 -18.22
CA THR A 121 1.30 -10.22 -19.21
C THR A 121 0.75 -9.23 -20.23
N LYS A 122 0.90 -7.92 -20.02
CA LYS A 122 0.49 -6.89 -20.96
C LYS A 122 1.54 -6.72 -22.06
N GLU A 123 1.08 -6.57 -23.29
CA GLU A 123 1.95 -6.26 -24.42
C GLU A 123 2.67 -4.92 -24.19
N ASN A 124 3.93 -4.83 -24.62
CA ASN A 124 4.77 -3.61 -24.65
C ASN A 124 5.37 -3.13 -23.33
N ILE A 125 5.15 -3.75 -22.16
CA ILE A 125 5.77 -3.28 -20.90
C ILE A 125 7.30 -3.42 -20.94
N LEU A 126 7.81 -4.50 -21.54
CA LEU A 126 9.26 -4.73 -21.64
C LEU A 126 9.95 -3.67 -22.52
N ILE A 127 9.25 -3.06 -23.46
CA ILE A 127 9.78 -2.03 -24.35
C ILE A 127 9.94 -0.71 -23.60
N VAL A 128 9.00 -0.41 -22.69
CA VAL A 128 8.96 0.85 -21.95
C VAL A 128 9.81 0.79 -20.67
N LEU A 129 10.12 -0.40 -20.17
CA LEU A 129 10.86 -0.61 -18.94
C LEU A 129 12.19 0.15 -18.84
N PRO A 130 13.05 0.23 -19.91
CA PRO A 130 14.30 0.95 -19.85
C PRO A 130 14.15 2.46 -19.56
N GLU A 131 13.05 3.09 -20.00
CA GLU A 131 12.78 4.50 -19.75
C GLU A 131 12.57 4.82 -18.26
N TYR A 132 12.08 3.83 -17.49
CA TYR A 132 11.83 3.97 -16.05
C TYR A 132 12.99 3.52 -15.16
N LEU A 133 14.07 3.02 -15.73
CA LEU A 133 15.24 2.54 -14.98
C LEU A 133 15.87 3.63 -14.09
N PRO A 134 15.99 4.90 -14.53
CA PRO A 134 16.46 5.99 -13.65
C PRO A 134 15.55 6.22 -12.44
N LEU A 135 14.23 6.10 -12.61
CA LEU A 135 13.27 6.22 -11.51
C LEU A 135 13.43 5.10 -10.48
N PHE A 136 13.71 3.88 -10.94
CA PHE A 136 13.98 2.75 -10.06
C PHE A 136 15.20 3.01 -9.16
N ILE A 137 16.27 3.56 -9.71
CA ILE A 137 17.49 3.94 -8.96
C ILE A 137 17.13 5.03 -7.94
N CYS A 138 16.38 6.06 -8.33
CA CYS A 138 15.94 7.13 -7.43
C CYS A 138 15.09 6.59 -6.28
N VAL A 139 14.19 5.64 -6.54
CA VAL A 139 13.35 5.00 -5.51
C VAL A 139 14.19 4.17 -4.55
N LEU A 140 15.18 3.42 -5.04
CA LEU A 140 16.09 2.65 -4.18
C LEU A 140 16.91 3.58 -3.27
N LEU A 141 17.52 4.62 -3.82
CA LEU A 141 18.30 5.59 -3.04
C LEU A 141 17.42 6.33 -2.02
N GLY A 142 16.23 6.78 -2.45
CA GLY A 142 15.24 7.41 -1.56
C GLY A 142 14.78 6.48 -0.44
N GLY A 143 14.58 5.19 -0.74
CA GLY A 143 14.23 4.16 0.23
C GLY A 143 15.33 3.91 1.26
N LEU A 144 16.59 3.84 0.83
CA LEU A 144 17.74 3.67 1.74
C LEU A 144 17.89 4.89 2.67
N ILE A 145 17.82 6.11 2.11
CA ILE A 145 17.89 7.35 2.89
C ILE A 145 16.71 7.44 3.85
N GLY A 146 15.48 7.18 3.36
CA GLY A 146 14.26 7.21 4.18
C GLY A 146 14.29 6.20 5.32
N ASN A 147 14.79 4.99 5.08
CA ASN A 147 14.96 3.97 6.11
C ASN A 147 15.99 4.40 7.17
N TYR A 148 17.11 4.98 6.75
CA TYR A 148 18.13 5.50 7.68
C TYR A 148 17.56 6.61 8.57
N LEU A 149 16.83 7.56 7.97
CA LEU A 149 16.17 8.66 8.69
C LEU A 149 15.09 8.14 9.67
N ASN A 150 14.30 7.14 9.24
CA ASN A 150 13.30 6.50 10.08
C ASN A 150 13.90 5.85 11.32
N LEU A 151 15.00 5.11 11.15
CA LEU A 151 15.64 4.39 12.26
C LEU A 151 16.35 5.31 13.27
N LYS A 152 16.87 6.46 12.82
CA LYS A 152 17.73 7.31 13.66
C LYS A 152 17.12 8.66 14.08
N ILE A 153 16.21 9.21 13.29
CA ILE A 153 15.79 10.61 13.45
C ILE A 153 14.28 10.75 13.68
N PHE A 154 13.46 10.02 12.95
CA PHE A 154 12.02 10.21 12.97
C PHE A 154 11.31 9.25 13.93
N THR A 155 10.36 9.80 14.67
CA THR A 155 9.39 8.99 15.43
C THR A 155 8.30 8.47 14.48
N GLY A 156 7.71 7.32 14.79
CA GLY A 156 6.63 6.74 13.98
C GLY A 156 5.46 7.71 13.73
N ARG A 157 5.19 8.63 14.67
CA ARG A 157 4.17 9.68 14.52
C ARG A 157 4.53 10.69 13.45
N VAL A 158 5.77 11.18 13.43
CA VAL A 158 6.25 12.15 12.43
C VAL A 158 6.18 11.53 11.02
N LEU A 159 6.61 10.27 10.91
CA LEU A 159 6.50 9.54 9.63
C LEU A 159 5.06 9.41 9.16
N ALA A 160 4.13 9.01 10.04
CA ALA A 160 2.72 8.87 9.71
C ALA A 160 2.13 10.20 9.21
N ILE A 161 2.46 11.31 9.87
CA ILE A 161 1.99 12.65 9.46
C ILE A 161 2.58 13.05 8.11
N LEU A 162 3.90 12.92 7.92
CA LEU A 162 4.56 13.25 6.66
C LEU A 162 3.99 12.44 5.50
N THR A 163 3.83 11.14 5.68
CA THR A 163 3.25 10.26 4.68
C THR A 163 1.80 10.63 4.38
N SER A 164 1.00 10.93 5.41
CA SER A 164 -0.40 11.35 5.22
C SER A 164 -0.52 12.64 4.43
N VAL A 165 0.30 13.65 4.77
CA VAL A 165 0.32 14.94 4.06
C VAL A 165 0.69 14.75 2.60
N LEU A 166 1.72 13.95 2.32
CA LEU A 166 2.16 13.66 0.96
C LEU A 166 1.09 12.94 0.16
N VAL A 167 0.47 11.90 0.74
CA VAL A 167 -0.59 11.11 0.08
C VAL A 167 -1.82 11.98 -0.21
N ILE A 168 -2.23 12.83 0.75
CA ILE A 168 -3.35 13.75 0.56
C ILE A 168 -3.03 14.78 -0.52
N PHE A 169 -1.81 15.35 -0.52
CA PHE A 169 -1.38 16.30 -1.55
C PHE A 169 -1.46 15.68 -2.95
N VAL A 170 -0.94 14.46 -3.12
CA VAL A 170 -1.01 13.74 -4.39
C VAL A 170 -2.47 13.46 -4.78
N SER A 171 -3.31 13.07 -3.82
CA SER A 171 -4.74 12.85 -4.05
C SER A 171 -5.46 14.10 -4.54
N ILE A 172 -5.24 15.25 -3.88
CA ILE A 172 -5.84 16.54 -4.30
C ILE A 172 -5.39 16.91 -5.72
N ARG A 173 -4.10 16.75 -6.02
CA ARG A 173 -3.56 17.00 -7.37
C ARG A 173 -4.21 16.12 -8.43
N MET A 174 -4.45 14.83 -8.12
CA MET A 174 -5.15 13.91 -9.02
C MET A 174 -6.62 14.33 -9.20
N GLY A 175 -7.31 14.69 -8.11
CA GLY A 175 -8.68 15.19 -8.17
C GLY A 175 -8.83 16.45 -9.04
N TYR A 176 -7.88 17.38 -8.94
CA TYR A 176 -7.84 18.56 -9.79
C TYR A 176 -7.68 18.21 -11.29
N ARG A 177 -6.81 17.22 -11.60
CA ARG A 177 -6.59 16.76 -12.96
C ARG A 177 -7.79 16.00 -13.58
N ILE A 178 -8.64 15.39 -12.75
CA ILE A 178 -9.85 14.71 -13.20
C ILE A 178 -10.96 15.71 -13.51
N LEU A 179 -10.97 16.85 -12.79
CA LEU A 179 -12.02 17.87 -12.93
C LEU A 179 -11.73 18.90 -14.02
N PHE A 180 -10.45 19.15 -14.31
CA PHE A 180 -9.96 20.14 -15.27
C PHE A 180 -8.93 19.56 -16.21
#